data_e6b8e17bd417f54c733121c9f2b973c9
#
_entry.id   e6b8e17bd417f54c733121c9f2b973c9
#
_cell.length_a   1.000
_cell.length_b   1.000
_cell.length_c   1.000
_cell.angle_alpha   90.00
_cell.angle_beta   90.00
_cell.angle_gamma   90.00
#
_symmetry.space_group_name_H-M   'P 1'
#
loop_
_entity.id
_entity.type
_entity.pdbx_description
1 polymer ?
#
loop_
_entity_poly.entity_id
_entity_poly.type
_entity_poly.pdbx_seq_one_letter_code
_entity_poly.pdbx_strand_id
1 'polypeptide(L)'
;WPYCYYDQMQNKKVLAPEYGGDGKIIGRCDQFKDPIIGFPGHWAPNDLVFYDGDGFPERYRNGAFVAFHGSTNRAPYPQSGYFVGFVPFKDGKPIGEYEIFADGVAQVDPIVNTRDAKYRPMGIAFSEDGSMFIADSRKGRIWKINFTGNKKKFGDKQLKTMQSRKLLSHFANPHIVNDIIKSDNNIPGQSIYNTFCVSCHQSDGKGDSARFPPLAGADWVTGDKERLIDLLINGLQGEIEVNGLIYDGVMPHHKFLKDDQIADVLTYIRTNFGNQASEITTDEVKKYRSSNQLKNNKDE
;
A
#
# COMPACT_ATOMS: atom_id res chain seq x y z
N TRP A 1 6.47 20.25 3.78
CA TRP A 1 5.80 19.62 4.90
C TRP A 1 5.57 20.62 6.02
N PRO A 2 4.39 20.69 6.63
CA PRO A 2 3.25 19.77 6.47
C PRO A 2 2.24 20.20 5.40
N TYR A 3 2.37 21.37 4.81
CA TYR A 3 1.35 22.02 3.97
C TYR A 3 1.13 21.36 2.61
N CYS A 4 2.16 20.69 2.11
CA CYS A 4 2.19 20.15 0.76
C CYS A 4 2.64 18.70 0.75
N TYR A 5 2.10 17.94 -0.17
CA TYR A 5 2.64 16.65 -0.55
C TYR A 5 2.91 16.61 -2.07
N TYR A 6 3.82 15.73 -2.47
CA TYR A 6 4.11 15.53 -3.88
C TYR A 6 3.22 14.42 -4.42
N ASP A 7 2.41 14.77 -5.40
CA ASP A 7 1.59 13.82 -6.14
C ASP A 7 2.40 13.29 -7.34
N GLN A 8 2.88 12.07 -7.24
CA GLN A 8 3.71 11.46 -8.26
C GLN A 8 2.95 11.21 -9.57
N MET A 9 1.64 11.02 -9.53
CA MET A 9 0.82 10.82 -10.73
C MET A 9 0.67 12.11 -11.53
N GLN A 10 0.50 13.23 -10.84
CA GLN A 10 0.39 14.54 -11.44
C GLN A 10 1.77 15.18 -11.66
N ASN A 11 2.82 14.56 -11.12
CA ASN A 11 4.20 15.07 -11.13
C ASN A 11 4.30 16.51 -10.61
N LYS A 12 3.57 16.81 -9.52
CA LYS A 12 3.53 18.15 -8.92
C LYS A 12 3.25 18.11 -7.43
N LYS A 13 3.60 19.18 -6.73
CA LYS A 13 3.18 19.40 -5.34
C LYS A 13 1.76 19.93 -5.33
N VAL A 14 0.97 19.44 -4.40
CA VAL A 14 -0.39 19.91 -4.15
C VAL A 14 -0.58 20.18 -2.67
N LEU A 15 -1.51 21.06 -2.36
CA LEU A 15 -1.88 21.43 -1.01
C LEU A 15 -2.48 20.21 -0.30
N ALA A 16 -2.06 19.97 0.94
CA ALA A 16 -2.58 18.87 1.73
C ALA A 16 -4.03 19.16 2.17
N PRO A 17 -4.89 18.12 2.26
CA PRO A 17 -6.31 18.29 2.60
C PRO A 17 -6.54 19.03 3.92
N GLU A 18 -5.68 18.83 4.90
CA GLU A 18 -5.75 19.50 6.21
C GLU A 18 -5.57 21.02 6.12
N TYR A 19 -5.10 21.51 4.98
CA TYR A 19 -4.89 22.93 4.68
C TYR A 19 -5.76 23.42 3.52
N GLY A 20 -6.85 22.72 3.22
CA GLY A 20 -7.83 23.10 2.20
C GLY A 20 -7.50 22.59 0.80
N GLY A 21 -6.62 21.59 0.67
CA GLY A 21 -6.32 20.95 -0.61
C GLY A 21 -7.41 19.97 -1.04
N ASP A 22 -7.60 19.83 -2.35
CA ASP A 22 -8.53 18.89 -2.98
C ASP A 22 -7.83 17.85 -3.87
N GLY A 23 -6.52 17.73 -3.71
CA GLY A 23 -5.67 16.90 -4.57
C GLY A 23 -5.28 17.56 -5.90
N LYS A 24 -5.71 18.77 -6.19
CA LYS A 24 -5.43 19.51 -7.44
C LYS A 24 -4.83 20.90 -7.18
N ILE A 25 -5.28 21.56 -6.12
CA ILE A 25 -4.84 22.89 -5.74
C ILE A 25 -3.36 22.87 -5.39
N ILE A 26 -2.58 23.71 -6.06
CA ILE A 26 -1.16 23.92 -5.74
C ILE A 26 -1.04 24.91 -4.56
N GLY A 27 -1.76 26.02 -4.61
CA GLY A 27 -1.72 27.06 -3.60
C GLY A 27 -0.30 27.57 -3.37
N ARG A 28 0.12 27.65 -2.11
CA ARG A 28 1.48 28.05 -1.73
C ARG A 28 2.57 26.99 -1.99
N CYS A 29 2.22 25.84 -2.55
CA CYS A 29 3.17 24.73 -2.75
C CYS A 29 4.17 24.99 -3.88
N ASP A 30 3.88 25.92 -4.78
CA ASP A 30 4.80 26.38 -5.83
C ASP A 30 6.07 27.09 -5.27
N GLN A 31 5.97 27.65 -4.06
CA GLN A 31 7.09 28.35 -3.40
C GLN A 31 8.18 27.39 -2.88
N PHE A 32 7.90 26.10 -2.79
CA PHE A 32 8.82 25.12 -2.26
C PHE A 32 9.50 24.32 -3.37
N LYS A 33 10.72 23.85 -3.12
CA LYS A 33 11.42 22.97 -4.06
C LYS A 33 10.71 21.63 -4.16
N ASP A 34 10.72 21.03 -5.36
CA ASP A 34 10.25 19.67 -5.56
C ASP A 34 11.19 18.65 -4.88
N PRO A 35 10.66 17.52 -4.42
CA PRO A 35 11.51 16.41 -3.99
C PRO A 35 12.32 15.90 -5.18
N ILE A 36 13.55 15.47 -4.92
CA ILE A 36 14.42 14.92 -5.97
C ILE A 36 14.02 13.49 -6.37
N ILE A 37 13.31 12.79 -5.49
CA ILE A 37 12.71 11.48 -5.73
C ILE A 37 11.53 11.29 -4.79
N GLY A 38 10.48 10.61 -5.26
CA GLY A 38 9.33 10.18 -4.47
C GLY A 38 9.27 8.67 -4.33
N PHE A 39 8.68 8.21 -3.24
CA PHE A 39 8.38 6.80 -2.98
C PHE A 39 6.88 6.64 -2.71
N PRO A 40 6.31 5.45 -2.95
CA PRO A 40 4.93 5.18 -2.56
C PRO A 40 4.68 5.50 -1.09
N GLY A 41 3.52 6.06 -0.80
CA GLY A 41 3.15 6.46 0.55
C GLY A 41 3.19 5.31 1.55
N HIS A 42 3.45 5.65 2.81
CA HIS A 42 3.50 4.72 3.95
C HIS A 42 4.64 3.70 3.96
N TRP A 43 5.63 3.80 3.09
CA TRP A 43 6.79 2.90 3.14
C TRP A 43 7.75 3.19 4.30
N ALA A 44 7.65 4.37 4.91
CA ALA A 44 8.44 4.81 6.06
C ALA A 44 9.97 4.66 5.82
N PRO A 45 10.59 5.53 5.02
CA PRO A 45 12.04 5.57 4.89
C PRO A 45 12.66 6.05 6.21
N ASN A 46 13.34 5.16 6.93
CA ASN A 46 13.87 5.44 8.25
C ASN A 46 15.37 5.73 8.26
N ASP A 47 16.09 5.24 7.26
CA ASP A 47 17.51 5.51 7.13
C ASP A 47 17.93 5.62 5.66
N LEU A 48 18.94 6.44 5.40
CA LEU A 48 19.51 6.67 4.08
C LEU A 48 21.04 6.80 4.18
N VAL A 49 21.75 5.98 3.39
CA VAL A 49 23.20 5.99 3.35
C VAL A 49 23.69 6.04 1.92
N PHE A 50 24.54 7.03 1.58
CA PHE A 50 25.29 7.03 0.33
C PHE A 50 26.44 6.03 0.39
N TYR A 51 26.61 5.26 -0.68
CA TYR A 51 27.61 4.21 -0.76
C TYR A 51 28.76 4.61 -1.70
N ASP A 52 29.98 4.65 -1.15
CA ASP A 52 31.22 4.96 -1.89
C ASP A 52 32.21 3.79 -1.91
N GLY A 53 31.83 2.66 -1.26
CA GLY A 53 32.67 1.48 -1.14
C GLY A 53 32.82 0.65 -2.43
N ASP A 54 33.57 -0.44 -2.32
CA ASP A 54 33.83 -1.37 -3.40
C ASP A 54 33.32 -2.81 -3.12
N GLY A 55 32.68 -3.05 -1.98
CA GLY A 55 32.09 -4.35 -1.59
C GLY A 55 31.02 -4.85 -2.57
N PHE A 56 30.26 -3.95 -3.19
CA PHE A 56 29.24 -4.22 -4.19
C PHE A 56 29.70 -3.84 -5.61
N PRO A 57 28.97 -4.23 -6.68
CA PRO A 57 29.23 -3.79 -8.05
C PRO A 57 29.31 -2.27 -8.18
N GLU A 58 30.15 -1.79 -9.09
CA GLU A 58 30.47 -0.35 -9.25
C GLU A 58 29.24 0.52 -9.47
N ARG A 59 28.18 0.00 -10.10
CA ARG A 59 26.93 0.73 -10.29
C ARG A 59 26.24 1.21 -9.01
N TYR A 60 26.55 0.60 -7.85
CA TYR A 60 26.05 1.02 -6.54
C TYR A 60 26.86 2.16 -5.92
N ARG A 61 28.05 2.44 -6.47
CA ARG A 61 28.89 3.54 -5.97
C ARG A 61 28.23 4.88 -6.24
N ASN A 62 28.32 5.77 -5.28
CA ASN A 62 27.70 7.10 -5.27
C ASN A 62 26.16 7.10 -5.29
N GLY A 63 25.50 5.97 -5.17
CA GLY A 63 24.07 5.86 -4.98
C GLY A 63 23.67 5.82 -3.52
N ALA A 64 22.38 5.93 -3.27
CA ALA A 64 21.80 5.92 -1.93
C ALA A 64 21.05 4.62 -1.65
N PHE A 65 21.39 3.96 -0.55
CA PHE A 65 20.56 2.89 0.02
C PHE A 65 19.57 3.48 1.01
N VAL A 66 18.33 3.01 0.98
CA VAL A 66 17.25 3.49 1.84
C VAL A 66 16.59 2.31 2.54
N ALA A 67 16.55 2.33 3.87
CA ALA A 67 15.83 1.35 4.66
C ALA A 67 14.36 1.76 4.78
N PHE A 68 13.47 1.00 4.16
CA PHE A 68 12.04 1.17 4.28
C PHE A 68 11.51 0.29 5.39
N HIS A 69 11.16 0.90 6.52
CA HIS A 69 10.66 0.21 7.70
C HIS A 69 9.32 -0.51 7.45
N GLY A 70 8.56 -0.01 6.50
CA GLY A 70 7.26 -0.53 6.13
C GLY A 70 6.10 0.12 6.88
N SER A 71 4.93 0.04 6.26
CA SER A 71 3.70 0.69 6.72
C SER A 71 3.24 0.19 8.09
N THR A 72 2.56 1.06 8.82
CA THR A 72 1.83 0.75 10.05
C THR A 72 0.32 0.88 9.86
N ASN A 73 -0.08 1.71 8.92
CA ASN A 73 -1.46 1.86 8.48
C ASN A 73 -1.45 2.31 7.02
N ARG A 74 -1.90 1.47 6.13
CA ARG A 74 -1.99 1.76 4.69
C ARG A 74 -3.38 1.45 4.13
N ALA A 75 -4.32 1.11 5.01
CA ALA A 75 -5.68 0.83 4.56
C ALA A 75 -6.22 1.95 3.65
N PRO A 76 -6.94 1.63 2.58
CA PRO A 76 -7.43 0.32 2.17
C PRO A 76 -6.41 -0.54 1.39
N TYR A 77 -5.20 -0.06 1.20
CA TYR A 77 -4.16 -0.78 0.45
C TYR A 77 -3.41 -1.79 1.30
N PRO A 78 -2.87 -2.87 0.69
CA PRO A 78 -2.02 -3.83 1.38
C PRO A 78 -0.83 -3.15 2.06
N GLN A 79 -0.32 -3.76 3.12
CA GLN A 79 0.90 -3.31 3.77
C GLN A 79 2.09 -3.42 2.81
N SER A 80 2.99 -2.45 2.85
CA SER A 80 4.10 -2.35 1.91
C SER A 80 5.32 -1.66 2.52
N GLY A 81 6.45 -1.71 1.84
CA GLY A 81 7.76 -1.39 2.37
C GLY A 81 8.45 -2.66 2.86
N TYR A 82 9.12 -2.65 4.00
CA TYR A 82 9.82 -3.78 4.62
C TYR A 82 11.01 -4.30 3.80
N PHE A 83 11.75 -3.42 3.16
CA PHE A 83 12.89 -3.75 2.31
C PHE A 83 13.97 -2.67 2.35
N VAL A 84 15.13 -2.96 1.77
CA VAL A 84 16.12 -1.94 1.46
C VAL A 84 16.07 -1.65 -0.03
N GLY A 85 15.86 -0.38 -0.37
CA GLY A 85 15.92 0.14 -1.73
C GLY A 85 17.27 0.74 -2.06
N PHE A 86 17.53 0.91 -3.35
CA PHE A 86 18.67 1.61 -3.88
C PHE A 86 18.21 2.67 -4.89
N VAL A 87 18.78 3.85 -4.81
CA VAL A 87 18.57 4.94 -5.76
C VAL A 87 19.90 5.27 -6.43
N PRO A 88 20.02 5.10 -7.76
CA PRO A 88 21.23 5.46 -8.46
C PRO A 88 21.37 6.99 -8.55
N PHE A 89 22.57 7.50 -8.30
CA PHE A 89 22.89 8.92 -8.38
C PHE A 89 24.04 9.18 -9.33
N LYS A 90 24.03 10.35 -9.95
CA LYS A 90 25.12 10.92 -10.71
C LYS A 90 25.13 12.43 -10.50
N ASP A 91 26.31 13.00 -10.23
CA ASP A 91 26.49 14.45 -10.02
C ASP A 91 25.50 15.04 -8.99
N GLY A 92 25.26 14.30 -7.90
CA GLY A 92 24.37 14.71 -6.81
C GLY A 92 22.88 14.63 -7.11
N LYS A 93 22.48 14.04 -8.25
CA LYS A 93 21.06 13.88 -8.65
C LYS A 93 20.70 12.43 -8.91
N PRO A 94 19.48 11.98 -8.57
CA PRO A 94 18.99 10.69 -8.99
C PRO A 94 18.99 10.59 -10.53
N ILE A 95 19.42 9.44 -11.06
CA ILE A 95 19.45 9.19 -12.52
C ILE A 95 18.45 8.12 -12.96
N GLY A 96 17.52 7.77 -12.10
CA GLY A 96 16.48 6.78 -12.38
C GLY A 96 15.57 6.60 -11.18
N GLU A 97 14.66 5.64 -11.30
CA GLU A 97 13.81 5.23 -10.22
C GLU A 97 14.57 4.42 -9.16
N TYR A 98 13.97 4.27 -7.99
CA TYR A 98 14.48 3.35 -6.97
C TYR A 98 14.45 1.90 -7.48
N GLU A 99 15.32 1.09 -6.93
CA GLU A 99 15.44 -0.35 -7.18
C GLU A 99 15.20 -1.10 -5.87
N ILE A 100 14.65 -2.31 -5.94
CA ILE A 100 14.52 -3.18 -4.78
C ILE A 100 15.84 -3.91 -4.61
N PHE A 101 16.63 -3.52 -3.62
CA PHE A 101 17.95 -4.11 -3.37
C PHE A 101 17.86 -5.39 -2.54
N ALA A 102 17.28 -5.31 -1.33
CA ALA A 102 17.10 -6.46 -0.44
C ALA A 102 15.68 -6.47 0.13
N ASP A 103 14.93 -7.51 -0.19
CA ASP A 103 13.57 -7.77 0.29
C ASP A 103 13.49 -9.08 1.08
N GLY A 104 12.26 -9.50 1.41
CA GLY A 104 12.01 -10.69 2.19
C GLY A 104 12.37 -10.55 3.68
N VAL A 105 12.74 -9.36 4.12
CA VAL A 105 13.05 -9.08 5.54
C VAL A 105 11.87 -9.41 6.44
N ALA A 106 10.65 -9.10 6.01
CA ALA A 106 9.43 -9.40 6.76
C ALA A 106 9.21 -10.90 7.00
N GLN A 107 9.79 -11.79 6.19
CA GLN A 107 9.65 -13.26 6.24
C GLN A 107 8.20 -13.74 6.19
N VAL A 108 7.35 -12.98 5.55
CA VAL A 108 5.95 -13.29 5.24
C VAL A 108 5.55 -12.53 3.98
N ASP A 109 4.73 -13.17 3.14
CA ASP A 109 4.16 -12.60 1.94
C ASP A 109 2.83 -13.31 1.64
N PRO A 110 1.70 -12.57 1.51
CA PRO A 110 1.56 -11.14 1.69
C PRO A 110 1.65 -10.69 3.16
N ILE A 111 1.98 -9.41 3.38
CA ILE A 111 1.92 -8.77 4.69
C ILE A 111 0.52 -8.19 4.84
N VAL A 112 -0.38 -8.93 5.47
CA VAL A 112 -1.78 -8.56 5.64
C VAL A 112 -1.93 -7.57 6.78
N ASN A 113 -1.39 -7.92 7.94
CA ASN A 113 -1.37 -7.08 9.12
C ASN A 113 0.06 -6.65 9.42
N THR A 114 0.24 -5.45 9.97
CA THR A 114 1.57 -4.95 10.34
C THR A 114 2.30 -5.83 11.36
N ARG A 115 1.55 -6.64 12.13
CA ARG A 115 2.10 -7.60 13.09
C ARG A 115 2.66 -8.85 12.45
N ASP A 116 2.31 -9.16 11.21
CA ASP A 116 2.76 -10.37 10.50
C ASP A 116 4.24 -10.28 10.16
N ALA A 117 4.73 -9.09 9.83
CA ALA A 117 6.14 -8.87 9.54
C ALA A 117 7.01 -9.27 10.75
N LYS A 118 7.83 -10.31 10.61
CA LYS A 118 8.71 -10.76 11.68
C LYS A 118 9.81 -9.76 11.98
N TYR A 119 10.29 -9.07 10.98
CA TYR A 119 11.37 -8.09 11.05
C TYR A 119 11.05 -6.87 10.19
N ARG A 120 11.62 -5.71 10.56
CA ARG A 120 11.41 -4.44 9.88
C ARG A 120 12.75 -3.69 9.76
N PRO A 121 13.24 -3.39 8.54
CA PRO A 121 14.46 -2.64 8.34
C PRO A 121 14.39 -1.28 9.03
N MET A 122 15.46 -0.90 9.73
CA MET A 122 15.50 0.36 10.47
C MET A 122 16.71 1.19 10.15
N GLY A 123 17.89 0.59 10.16
CA GLY A 123 19.16 1.26 9.92
C GLY A 123 20.04 0.49 8.95
N ILE A 124 20.94 1.21 8.27
CA ILE A 124 21.92 0.67 7.33
C ILE A 124 23.30 1.18 7.73
N ALA A 125 24.29 0.28 7.72
CA ALA A 125 25.69 0.65 7.86
C ALA A 125 26.56 -0.17 6.92
N PHE A 126 27.72 0.34 6.57
CA PHE A 126 28.75 -0.37 5.84
C PHE A 126 30.01 -0.52 6.69
N SER A 127 30.63 -1.68 6.63
CA SER A 127 31.93 -1.92 7.23
C SER A 127 33.06 -1.67 6.23
N GLU A 128 34.29 -1.57 6.72
CA GLU A 128 35.49 -1.40 5.90
C GLU A 128 35.70 -2.55 4.90
N ASP A 129 35.25 -3.77 5.22
CA ASP A 129 35.30 -4.92 4.30
C ASP A 129 34.23 -4.85 3.17
N GLY A 130 33.46 -3.76 3.11
CA GLY A 130 32.42 -3.54 2.12
C GLY A 130 31.10 -4.27 2.36
N SER A 131 30.95 -4.91 3.52
CA SER A 131 29.70 -5.56 3.91
C SER A 131 28.65 -4.52 4.29
N MET A 132 27.39 -4.75 3.89
CA MET A 132 26.24 -4.01 4.40
C MET A 132 25.66 -4.68 5.63
N PHE A 133 25.30 -3.89 6.62
CA PHE A 133 24.53 -4.32 7.79
C PHE A 133 23.17 -3.64 7.79
N ILE A 134 22.11 -4.42 8.01
CA ILE A 134 20.73 -3.91 8.12
C ILE A 134 20.24 -4.27 9.52
N ALA A 135 19.92 -3.25 10.31
CA ALA A 135 19.35 -3.41 11.64
C ALA A 135 17.83 -3.59 11.55
N ASP A 136 17.28 -4.40 12.44
CA ASP A 136 15.85 -4.62 12.65
C ASP A 136 15.38 -3.96 13.94
N SER A 137 14.25 -3.25 13.87
CA SER A 137 13.66 -2.57 15.02
C SER A 137 12.75 -3.46 15.88
N ARG A 138 12.35 -4.65 15.37
CA ARG A 138 11.30 -5.43 16.02
C ARG A 138 11.83 -6.53 16.95
N LYS A 139 12.90 -7.20 16.56
CA LYS A 139 13.47 -8.34 17.30
C LYS A 139 14.98 -8.20 17.52
N GLY A 140 15.57 -7.05 17.19
CA GLY A 140 16.97 -6.77 17.43
C GLY A 140 17.94 -7.60 16.57
N ARG A 141 17.52 -8.04 15.37
CA ARG A 141 18.40 -8.76 14.45
C ARG A 141 19.22 -7.79 13.61
N ILE A 142 20.42 -8.18 13.29
CA ILE A 142 21.28 -7.51 12.30
C ILE A 142 21.60 -8.52 11.21
N TRP A 143 21.32 -8.17 9.96
CA TRP A 143 21.73 -8.92 8.79
C TRP A 143 23.02 -8.38 8.23
N LYS A 144 23.95 -9.27 7.91
CA LYS A 144 25.15 -8.95 7.13
C LYS A 144 24.91 -9.39 5.69
N ILE A 145 25.06 -8.47 4.75
CA ILE A 145 24.91 -8.73 3.31
C ILE A 145 26.23 -8.50 2.61
N ASN A 146 26.69 -9.52 1.87
CA ASN A 146 27.88 -9.48 1.05
C ASN A 146 27.52 -9.81 -0.40
N PHE A 147 28.20 -9.18 -1.34
CA PHE A 147 28.10 -9.56 -2.73
C PHE A 147 29.02 -10.77 -3.01
N THR A 148 28.42 -11.88 -3.42
CA THR A 148 29.16 -13.14 -3.67
C THR A 148 29.41 -13.44 -5.16
N GLY A 149 28.85 -12.61 -6.05
CA GLY A 149 28.97 -12.77 -7.49
C GLY A 149 30.22 -12.12 -8.11
N ASN A 150 30.32 -12.20 -9.42
CA ASN A 150 31.34 -11.46 -10.17
C ASN A 150 30.86 -10.02 -10.39
N LYS A 151 31.47 -9.06 -9.70
CA LYS A 151 31.10 -7.63 -9.75
C LYS A 151 31.13 -7.05 -11.18
N LYS A 152 32.10 -7.49 -12.00
CA LYS A 152 32.25 -7.03 -13.41
C LYS A 152 31.19 -7.60 -14.36
N LYS A 153 30.53 -8.70 -13.99
CA LYS A 153 29.47 -9.33 -14.77
C LYS A 153 28.06 -8.96 -14.29
N PHE A 154 27.96 -8.12 -13.28
CA PHE A 154 26.67 -7.61 -12.84
C PHE A 154 26.18 -6.54 -13.81
N GLY A 155 25.01 -6.76 -14.41
CA GLY A 155 24.50 -5.86 -15.44
C GLY A 155 23.01 -6.10 -15.73
N ASP A 156 22.58 -5.86 -16.96
CA ASP A 156 21.19 -5.80 -17.37
C ASP A 156 20.35 -7.02 -17.00
N LYS A 157 20.94 -8.23 -17.04
CA LYS A 157 20.21 -9.45 -16.67
C LYS A 157 19.77 -9.43 -15.22
N GLN A 158 20.67 -9.05 -14.31
CA GLN A 158 20.39 -8.96 -12.88
C GLN A 158 19.42 -7.81 -12.60
N LEU A 159 19.60 -6.68 -13.28
CA LEU A 159 18.71 -5.52 -13.16
C LEU A 159 17.28 -5.85 -13.59
N LYS A 160 17.09 -6.55 -14.70
CA LYS A 160 15.75 -7.00 -15.12
C LYS A 160 15.08 -7.88 -14.07
N THR A 161 15.83 -8.80 -13.46
CA THR A 161 15.32 -9.65 -12.37
C THR A 161 14.94 -8.82 -11.15
N MET A 162 15.73 -7.81 -10.79
CA MET A 162 15.41 -6.91 -9.69
C MET A 162 14.19 -6.04 -10.03
N GLN A 163 14.09 -5.55 -11.25
CA GLN A 163 12.98 -4.72 -11.70
C GLN A 163 11.65 -5.49 -11.72
N SER A 164 11.67 -6.78 -12.11
CA SER A 164 10.46 -7.62 -12.07
C SER A 164 9.89 -7.79 -10.66
N ARG A 165 10.71 -7.64 -9.61
CA ARG A 165 10.27 -7.70 -8.22
C ARG A 165 9.35 -6.53 -7.83
N LYS A 166 9.42 -5.39 -8.53
CA LYS A 166 8.49 -4.27 -8.33
C LYS A 166 7.03 -4.63 -8.65
N LEU A 167 6.82 -5.71 -9.41
CA LEU A 167 5.49 -6.21 -9.76
C LEU A 167 4.88 -7.10 -8.66
N LEU A 168 5.66 -7.48 -7.64
CA LEU A 168 5.14 -8.25 -6.51
C LEU A 168 4.13 -7.39 -5.74
N SER A 169 3.10 -8.04 -5.21
CA SER A 169 1.95 -7.38 -4.58
C SER A 169 2.32 -6.38 -3.49
N HIS A 170 3.33 -6.69 -2.70
CA HIS A 170 3.79 -5.83 -1.60
C HIS A 170 4.63 -4.61 -2.04
N PHE A 171 5.06 -4.56 -3.31
CA PHE A 171 5.73 -3.39 -3.91
C PHE A 171 4.85 -2.66 -4.90
N ALA A 172 3.78 -3.32 -5.38
CA ALA A 172 2.94 -2.74 -6.42
C ALA A 172 2.38 -1.38 -5.99
N ASN A 173 2.47 -0.44 -6.91
CA ASN A 173 1.80 0.84 -6.74
C ASN A 173 0.28 0.59 -6.74
N PRO A 174 -0.49 1.21 -5.85
CA PRO A 174 -1.95 1.09 -5.81
C PRO A 174 -2.63 1.31 -7.17
N HIS A 175 -2.04 2.12 -8.04
CA HIS A 175 -2.58 2.37 -9.38
C HIS A 175 -2.41 1.20 -10.35
N ILE A 176 -1.45 0.29 -10.10
CA ILE A 176 -1.22 -0.94 -10.87
C ILE A 176 -2.15 -2.06 -10.38
N VAL A 177 -2.73 -1.93 -9.20
CA VAL A 177 -3.59 -2.95 -8.59
C VAL A 177 -4.79 -3.29 -9.49
N ASN A 178 -5.33 -2.32 -10.21
CA ASN A 178 -6.40 -2.56 -11.19
C ASN A 178 -5.99 -3.53 -12.32
N ASP A 179 -4.72 -3.56 -12.69
CA ASP A 179 -4.21 -4.49 -13.71
C ASP A 179 -3.92 -5.87 -13.12
N ILE A 180 -3.51 -5.93 -11.86
CA ILE A 180 -3.34 -7.18 -11.10
C ILE A 180 -4.70 -7.86 -10.88
N ILE A 181 -5.75 -7.11 -10.52
CA ILE A 181 -7.12 -7.62 -10.35
C ILE A 181 -7.64 -8.27 -11.65
N LYS A 182 -7.30 -7.71 -12.81
CA LYS A 182 -7.72 -8.25 -14.12
C LYS A 182 -6.98 -9.51 -14.55
N SER A 183 -5.77 -9.76 -14.03
CA SER A 183 -4.92 -10.89 -14.45
C SER A 183 -5.16 -12.16 -13.64
N ASP A 184 -5.97 -12.09 -12.57
CA ASP A 184 -6.20 -13.21 -11.68
C ASP A 184 -7.44 -14.01 -12.14
N ASN A 185 -7.25 -15.31 -12.45
CA ASN A 185 -8.32 -16.23 -12.83
C ASN A 185 -9.25 -16.62 -11.65
N ASN A 186 -9.30 -15.80 -10.62
CA ASN A 186 -10.06 -16.04 -9.40
C ASN A 186 -11.54 -15.64 -9.54
N ILE A 187 -12.33 -16.07 -8.58
CA ILE A 187 -13.74 -15.69 -8.43
C ILE A 187 -13.84 -14.17 -8.45
N PRO A 188 -14.74 -13.57 -9.25
CA PRO A 188 -14.96 -12.14 -9.23
C PRO A 188 -15.10 -11.61 -7.79
N GLY A 189 -14.45 -10.51 -7.48
CA GLY A 189 -14.44 -9.92 -6.14
C GLY A 189 -13.43 -10.49 -5.15
N GLN A 190 -12.97 -11.74 -5.30
CA GLN A 190 -11.99 -12.34 -4.38
C GLN A 190 -10.64 -11.61 -4.42
N SER A 191 -10.15 -11.28 -5.60
CA SER A 191 -8.90 -10.53 -5.76
C SER A 191 -8.98 -9.13 -5.18
N ILE A 192 -10.14 -8.47 -5.31
CA ILE A 192 -10.41 -7.17 -4.71
C ILE A 192 -10.42 -7.29 -3.18
N TYR A 193 -11.11 -8.30 -2.66
CA TYR A 193 -11.12 -8.59 -1.22
C TYR A 193 -9.72 -8.80 -0.67
N ASN A 194 -8.94 -9.66 -1.31
CA ASN A 194 -7.57 -9.97 -0.91
C ASN A 194 -6.63 -8.75 -1.01
N THR A 195 -6.97 -7.79 -1.85
CA THR A 195 -6.16 -6.59 -2.04
C THR A 195 -6.48 -5.51 -1.02
N PHE A 196 -7.77 -5.26 -0.74
CA PHE A 196 -8.20 -4.08 0.01
C PHE A 196 -8.87 -4.38 1.36
N CYS A 197 -9.44 -5.57 1.53
CA CYS A 197 -10.30 -5.86 2.69
C CYS A 197 -9.62 -6.78 3.71
N VAL A 198 -8.81 -7.73 3.24
CA VAL A 198 -8.21 -8.79 4.07
C VAL A 198 -7.34 -8.25 5.20
N SER A 199 -6.71 -7.09 5.04
CA SER A 199 -5.85 -6.49 6.06
C SER A 199 -6.57 -6.16 7.37
N CYS A 200 -7.86 -5.87 7.29
CA CYS A 200 -8.71 -5.56 8.45
C CYS A 200 -9.64 -6.72 8.77
N HIS A 201 -10.33 -7.26 7.74
CA HIS A 201 -11.37 -8.27 7.93
C HIS A 201 -10.86 -9.71 7.93
N GLN A 202 -9.54 -9.93 7.76
CA GLN A 202 -8.86 -11.22 7.72
C GLN A 202 -9.27 -12.11 6.52
N SER A 203 -8.49 -13.15 6.25
CA SER A 203 -8.75 -14.06 5.12
C SER A 203 -9.99 -14.94 5.29
N ASP A 204 -10.45 -15.11 6.52
CA ASP A 204 -11.65 -15.88 6.88
C ASP A 204 -12.88 -14.98 7.13
N GLY A 205 -12.77 -13.68 6.94
CA GLY A 205 -13.84 -12.72 7.13
C GLY A 205 -14.25 -12.48 8.59
N LYS A 206 -13.49 -12.98 9.58
CA LYS A 206 -13.87 -12.86 11.01
C LYS A 206 -13.44 -11.54 11.65
N GLY A 207 -12.62 -10.75 10.97
CA GLY A 207 -12.14 -9.49 11.48
C GLY A 207 -11.21 -9.64 12.71
N ASP A 208 -11.27 -8.64 13.57
CA ASP A 208 -10.53 -8.60 14.84
C ASP A 208 -11.54 -8.14 15.89
N SER A 209 -11.84 -8.99 16.84
CA SER A 209 -12.91 -8.78 17.85
C SER A 209 -12.80 -7.47 18.64
N ALA A 210 -11.67 -6.77 18.55
CA ALA A 210 -11.44 -5.51 19.25
C ALA A 210 -11.60 -4.27 18.35
N ARG A 211 -11.35 -4.37 17.03
CA ARG A 211 -11.23 -3.19 16.16
C ARG A 211 -11.97 -3.30 14.83
N PHE A 212 -12.01 -4.50 14.27
CA PHE A 212 -12.55 -4.71 12.94
C PHE A 212 -13.68 -5.71 12.98
N PRO A 213 -14.92 -5.32 12.64
CA PRO A 213 -16.07 -6.22 12.71
C PRO A 213 -15.91 -7.42 11.77
N PRO A 214 -16.55 -8.54 12.09
CA PRO A 214 -16.64 -9.66 11.16
C PRO A 214 -17.47 -9.30 9.94
N LEU A 215 -17.15 -9.93 8.80
CA LEU A 215 -18.00 -10.00 7.62
C LEU A 215 -18.70 -11.36 7.57
N ALA A 216 -18.08 -12.38 8.17
CA ALA A 216 -18.62 -13.71 8.31
C ALA A 216 -19.86 -13.70 9.22
N GLY A 217 -21.01 -14.05 8.69
CA GLY A 217 -22.27 -14.10 9.43
C GLY A 217 -22.78 -12.74 9.94
N ALA A 218 -22.26 -11.63 9.37
CA ALA A 218 -22.61 -10.31 9.84
C ALA A 218 -23.99 -9.85 9.32
N ASP A 219 -24.81 -9.31 10.22
CA ASP A 219 -26.11 -8.73 9.92
C ASP A 219 -26.02 -7.53 8.97
N TRP A 220 -24.95 -6.75 9.06
CA TRP A 220 -24.65 -5.67 8.13
C TRP A 220 -24.37 -6.17 6.70
N VAL A 221 -23.72 -7.31 6.57
CA VAL A 221 -23.36 -7.90 5.26
C VAL A 221 -24.56 -8.55 4.60
N THR A 222 -25.35 -9.32 5.36
CA THR A 222 -26.49 -10.09 4.84
C THR A 222 -27.76 -9.26 4.71
N GLY A 223 -27.81 -8.10 5.34
CA GLY A 223 -28.95 -7.19 5.38
C GLY A 223 -29.08 -6.28 4.15
N ASP A 224 -29.34 -5.02 4.40
CA ASP A 224 -29.65 -3.98 3.39
C ASP A 224 -28.49 -3.72 2.43
N LYS A 225 -28.76 -3.82 1.13
CA LYS A 225 -27.77 -3.64 0.08
C LYS A 225 -27.32 -2.20 -0.10
N GLU A 226 -28.25 -1.23 0.00
CA GLU A 226 -27.91 0.20 -0.20
C GLU A 226 -26.98 0.66 0.91
N ARG A 227 -27.25 0.27 2.16
CA ARG A 227 -26.37 0.56 3.30
C ARG A 227 -24.98 -0.03 3.08
N LEU A 228 -24.88 -1.26 2.57
CA LEU A 228 -23.60 -1.91 2.34
C LEU A 228 -22.82 -1.25 1.20
N ILE A 229 -23.51 -0.82 0.13
CA ILE A 229 -22.91 -0.05 -0.98
C ILE A 229 -22.43 1.31 -0.48
N ASP A 230 -23.25 2.01 0.31
CA ASP A 230 -22.90 3.30 0.91
C ASP A 230 -21.62 3.20 1.75
N LEU A 231 -21.59 2.23 2.64
CA LEU A 231 -20.48 1.99 3.53
C LEU A 231 -19.18 1.75 2.76
N LEU A 232 -19.22 0.96 1.69
CA LEU A 232 -18.01 0.70 0.90
C LEU A 232 -17.56 1.94 0.12
N ILE A 233 -18.50 2.69 -0.44
CA ILE A 233 -18.18 3.90 -1.23
C ILE A 233 -17.68 5.03 -0.35
N ASN A 234 -18.38 5.34 0.74
CA ASN A 234 -18.13 6.53 1.55
C ASN A 234 -17.28 6.26 2.80
N GLY A 235 -17.12 4.99 3.16
CA GLY A 235 -16.46 4.60 4.40
C GLY A 235 -17.39 4.77 5.60
N LEU A 236 -16.84 4.56 6.78
CA LEU A 236 -17.56 4.68 8.04
C LEU A 236 -16.62 5.17 9.12
N GLN A 237 -17.12 6.03 10.00
CA GLN A 237 -16.38 6.49 11.18
C GLN A 237 -17.30 6.51 12.38
N GLY A 238 -16.79 6.08 13.53
CA GLY A 238 -17.48 6.09 14.82
C GLY A 238 -18.03 4.73 15.21
N GLU A 239 -18.86 4.75 16.24
CA GLU A 239 -19.41 3.56 16.89
C GLU A 239 -20.51 2.91 16.06
N ILE A 240 -20.41 1.59 15.88
CA ILE A 240 -21.43 0.75 15.26
C ILE A 240 -21.64 -0.52 16.04
N GLU A 241 -22.83 -1.09 15.94
CA GLU A 241 -23.13 -2.40 16.46
C GLU A 241 -23.21 -3.42 15.31
N VAL A 242 -22.43 -4.51 15.40
CA VAL A 242 -22.46 -5.64 14.46
C VAL A 242 -22.62 -6.93 15.25
N ASN A 243 -23.69 -7.67 14.97
CA ASN A 243 -24.04 -8.92 15.67
C ASN A 243 -24.09 -8.76 17.21
N GLY A 244 -24.55 -7.61 17.70
CA GLY A 244 -24.64 -7.31 19.15
C GLY A 244 -23.32 -6.91 19.81
N LEU A 245 -22.26 -6.69 19.06
CA LEU A 245 -20.97 -6.21 19.56
C LEU A 245 -20.69 -4.79 19.03
N ILE A 246 -20.18 -3.94 19.91
CA ILE A 246 -19.84 -2.56 19.58
C ILE A 246 -18.42 -2.50 19.01
N TYR A 247 -18.28 -1.81 17.87
CA TYR A 247 -17.02 -1.47 17.22
C TYR A 247 -16.94 0.04 17.05
N ASP A 248 -15.84 0.64 17.48
CA ASP A 248 -15.54 2.05 17.27
C ASP A 248 -14.25 2.17 16.45
N GLY A 249 -14.35 2.69 15.23
CA GLY A 249 -13.21 2.75 14.34
C GLY A 249 -13.50 3.51 13.06
N VAL A 250 -12.53 3.42 12.14
CA VAL A 250 -12.62 4.02 10.81
C VAL A 250 -12.49 2.94 9.76
N MET A 251 -13.50 2.77 8.93
CA MET A 251 -13.41 2.05 7.68
C MET A 251 -13.18 3.07 6.55
N PRO A 252 -12.04 3.04 5.86
CA PRO A 252 -11.76 4.01 4.80
C PRO A 252 -12.71 3.80 3.62
N HIS A 253 -12.99 4.89 2.91
CA HIS A 253 -13.79 4.84 1.69
C HIS A 253 -13.07 4.10 0.55
N HIS A 254 -13.85 3.45 -0.32
CA HIS A 254 -13.36 2.73 -1.50
C HIS A 254 -13.97 3.30 -2.80
N LYS A 255 -14.31 4.60 -2.82
CA LYS A 255 -14.92 5.28 -3.97
C LYS A 255 -14.07 5.25 -5.25
N PHE A 256 -12.77 4.91 -5.13
CA PHE A 256 -11.86 4.73 -6.26
C PHE A 256 -12.11 3.43 -7.05
N LEU A 257 -12.81 2.45 -6.45
CA LEU A 257 -13.24 1.25 -7.16
C LEU A 257 -14.33 1.59 -8.17
N LYS A 258 -14.32 0.90 -9.30
CA LYS A 258 -15.39 1.00 -10.31
C LYS A 258 -16.66 0.32 -9.84
N ASP A 259 -17.78 0.60 -10.49
CA ASP A 259 -19.09 0.06 -10.09
C ASP A 259 -19.16 -1.47 -10.22
N ASP A 260 -18.54 -2.04 -11.24
CA ASP A 260 -18.38 -3.48 -11.43
C ASP A 260 -17.53 -4.11 -10.31
N GLN A 261 -16.43 -3.46 -9.95
CA GLN A 261 -15.54 -3.91 -8.88
C GLN A 261 -16.22 -3.88 -7.50
N ILE A 262 -17.02 -2.85 -7.23
CA ILE A 262 -17.82 -2.76 -6.00
C ILE A 262 -18.86 -3.89 -5.96
N ALA A 263 -19.58 -4.10 -7.06
CA ALA A 263 -20.56 -5.17 -7.17
C ALA A 263 -19.93 -6.54 -6.94
N ASP A 264 -18.79 -6.81 -7.58
CA ASP A 264 -18.05 -8.05 -7.47
C ASP A 264 -17.58 -8.34 -6.04
N VAL A 265 -16.95 -7.38 -5.38
CA VAL A 265 -16.43 -7.58 -4.02
C VAL A 265 -17.55 -7.70 -2.99
N LEU A 266 -18.63 -6.95 -3.13
CA LEU A 266 -19.78 -7.05 -2.23
C LEU A 266 -20.54 -8.36 -2.44
N THR A 267 -20.68 -8.81 -3.69
CA THR A 267 -21.22 -10.14 -3.99
C THR A 267 -20.35 -11.24 -3.38
N TYR A 268 -19.02 -11.16 -3.56
CA TYR A 268 -18.09 -12.10 -2.96
C TYR A 268 -18.27 -12.19 -1.45
N ILE A 269 -18.32 -11.05 -0.75
CA ILE A 269 -18.51 -11.01 0.71
C ILE A 269 -19.86 -11.59 1.13
N ARG A 270 -20.93 -11.31 0.38
CA ARG A 270 -22.30 -11.74 0.67
C ARG A 270 -22.55 -13.23 0.41
N THR A 271 -21.72 -13.86 -0.44
CA THR A 271 -21.85 -15.29 -0.82
C THR A 271 -20.76 -16.19 -0.27
N ASN A 272 -19.76 -15.60 0.41
CA ASN A 272 -18.64 -16.32 1.02
C ASN A 272 -18.63 -16.16 2.55
N PHE A 273 -17.63 -16.70 3.21
CA PHE A 273 -17.47 -16.66 4.67
C PHE A 273 -18.66 -17.24 5.45
N GLY A 274 -19.39 -18.19 4.83
CA GLY A 274 -20.61 -18.76 5.40
C GLY A 274 -21.88 -17.92 5.20
N ASN A 275 -21.78 -16.78 4.54
CA ASN A 275 -22.91 -15.93 4.18
C ASN A 275 -23.70 -16.55 3.00
N GLN A 276 -25.03 -16.40 3.03
CA GLN A 276 -25.94 -16.84 1.97
C GLN A 276 -26.93 -15.72 1.65
N ALA A 277 -26.41 -14.60 1.12
CA ALA A 277 -27.23 -13.45 0.77
C ALA A 277 -27.22 -13.21 -0.75
N SER A 278 -28.21 -12.45 -1.25
CA SER A 278 -28.31 -12.14 -2.67
C SER A 278 -27.14 -11.29 -3.17
N GLU A 279 -26.74 -11.52 -4.42
CA GLU A 279 -25.72 -10.74 -5.12
C GLU A 279 -26.07 -9.25 -5.19
N ILE A 280 -25.05 -8.42 -5.33
CA ILE A 280 -25.17 -7.01 -5.66
C ILE A 280 -24.76 -6.81 -7.11
N THR A 281 -25.60 -6.15 -7.89
CA THR A 281 -25.37 -5.92 -9.31
C THR A 281 -24.67 -4.57 -9.56
N THR A 282 -23.95 -4.49 -10.67
CA THR A 282 -23.35 -3.23 -11.12
C THR A 282 -24.37 -2.09 -11.26
N ASP A 283 -25.61 -2.43 -11.67
CA ASP A 283 -26.67 -1.42 -11.84
C ASP A 283 -27.19 -0.89 -10.49
N GLU A 284 -27.23 -1.73 -9.44
CA GLU A 284 -27.55 -1.26 -8.08
C GLU A 284 -26.49 -0.25 -7.60
N VAL A 285 -25.20 -0.51 -7.85
CA VAL A 285 -24.11 0.40 -7.51
C VAL A 285 -24.20 1.71 -8.30
N LYS A 286 -24.43 1.63 -9.62
CA LYS A 286 -24.60 2.83 -10.48
C LYS A 286 -25.78 3.68 -10.02
N LYS A 287 -26.90 3.06 -9.74
CA LYS A 287 -28.11 3.75 -9.24
C LYS A 287 -27.80 4.50 -7.95
N TYR A 288 -27.11 3.84 -7.01
CA TYR A 288 -26.70 4.45 -5.75
C TYR A 288 -25.80 5.68 -5.99
N ARG A 289 -24.73 5.58 -6.81
CA ARG A 289 -23.84 6.71 -7.11
C ARG A 289 -24.58 7.88 -7.74
N SER A 290 -25.48 7.60 -8.70
CA SER A 290 -26.25 8.64 -9.40
C SER A 290 -27.20 9.37 -8.46
N SER A 291 -27.87 8.67 -7.55
CA SER A 291 -28.79 9.27 -6.58
C SER A 291 -28.08 10.16 -5.56
N ASN A 292 -26.86 9.82 -5.16
CA ASN A 292 -26.09 10.60 -4.20
C ASN A 292 -25.38 11.80 -4.81
N GLN A 293 -24.98 11.76 -6.10
CA GLN A 293 -24.49 12.93 -6.81
C GLN A 293 -25.57 14.04 -6.91
N LEU A 294 -26.84 13.65 -7.04
CA LEU A 294 -27.97 14.59 -7.10
C LEU A 294 -28.30 15.23 -5.73
N LYS A 295 -27.97 14.57 -4.62
CA LYS A 295 -28.16 15.14 -3.28
C LYS A 295 -27.08 16.17 -2.96
N ASN A 296 -25.82 15.87 -3.24
CA ASN A 296 -24.71 16.79 -2.97
C ASN A 296 -24.77 18.09 -3.81
N ASN A 297 -25.36 18.06 -5.01
CA ASN A 297 -25.55 19.24 -5.85
C ASN A 297 -26.77 20.09 -5.45
N LYS A 298 -27.55 19.69 -4.46
CA LYS A 298 -28.70 20.48 -3.96
C LYS A 298 -28.40 21.18 -2.63
N ASP A 299 -27.30 20.85 -2.01
CA ASP A 299 -26.85 21.42 -0.73
C ASP A 299 -25.67 22.42 -0.91
N GLU A 300 -25.30 22.74 -2.17
CA GLU A 300 -24.49 23.88 -2.60
C GLU A 300 -25.40 25.00 -3.17
#